data_4b22f2b7847cf1a092b94938e828e171
#
_entry.id   4b22f2b7847cf1a092b94938e828e171
#
_cell.length_a   1.000
_cell.length_b   1.000
_cell.length_c   1.000
_cell.angle_alpha   90.00
_cell.angle_beta   90.00
_cell.angle_gamma   90.00
#
_symmetry.space_group_name_H-M   'P 1'
#
loop_
_entity.id
_entity.type
_entity.pdbx_description
1 polymer ?
#
loop_
_entity_poly.entity_id
_entity_poly.type
_entity_poly.pdbx_seq_one_letter_code
_entity_poly.pdbx_strand_id
1 'polypeptide(L)'
;MSSSSSCVIAEAPLSSRRRQLLLALAAWPLAVAASPAEDPTGGLRRWGSGEFRRFGFLIYEATLWAGEDPLRPPLALKLTYKRNLAGAAIAEASVKEIRNLGLADDATLKRWGEQMARLFPDVRNGDAIVGHYQPGGARFLYNDRLLGSIDEAAFARAFFAIWLDARTSAPELRAALLKGGGG
;
A
#
# COMPACT_ATOMS: atom_id res chain seq x y z
N MET A 1 66.83 -52.28 -58.76
CA MET A 1 66.64 -51.83 -60.17
C MET A 1 65.41 -50.97 -60.21
N SER A 2 65.68 -49.74 -60.69
CA SER A 2 64.77 -48.82 -61.38
C SER A 2 63.57 -48.30 -60.63
N SER A 3 63.67 -47.10 -60.47
CA SER A 3 63.43 -45.85 -61.18
C SER A 3 62.08 -45.24 -60.84
N SER A 4 62.21 -44.13 -60.23
CA SER A 4 61.75 -42.79 -60.70
C SER A 4 60.26 -42.60 -60.98
N SER A 5 59.61 -41.70 -60.36
CA SER A 5 59.38 -40.38 -60.95
C SER A 5 58.49 -39.52 -59.99
N SER A 6 58.99 -38.36 -59.74
CA SER A 6 58.28 -37.24 -59.14
C SER A 6 57.07 -36.79 -59.94
N CYS A 7 56.03 -36.42 -59.30
CA CYS A 7 55.11 -35.42 -59.83
C CYS A 7 54.60 -34.52 -58.68
N VAL A 8 55.09 -33.32 -58.73
CA VAL A 8 54.67 -32.19 -57.82
C VAL A 8 53.34 -31.65 -58.35
N ILE A 9 52.34 -31.65 -57.52
CA ILE A 9 51.12 -30.90 -57.80
C ILE A 9 50.88 -29.96 -56.64
N ALA A 10 50.80 -28.70 -56.97
CA ALA A 10 50.63 -27.58 -56.11
C ALA A 10 49.30 -27.62 -55.32
N GLU A 11 49.40 -27.49 -54.02
CA GLU A 11 48.21 -27.26 -53.18
C GLU A 11 47.89 -25.79 -53.16
N ALA A 12 46.63 -25.45 -53.54
CA ALA A 12 46.04 -24.15 -53.29
C ALA A 12 45.45 -24.10 -51.87
N PRO A 13 45.62 -23.00 -51.10
CA PRO A 13 45.07 -22.92 -49.81
C PRO A 13 43.56 -22.61 -49.85
N LEU A 14 42.75 -23.51 -49.32
CA LEU A 14 41.34 -23.30 -49.03
C LEU A 14 41.20 -22.38 -47.83
N SER A 15 40.79 -21.15 -48.08
CA SER A 15 40.39 -20.20 -47.05
C SER A 15 39.11 -20.65 -46.36
N SER A 16 39.22 -21.24 -45.20
CA SER A 16 38.08 -21.51 -44.34
C SER A 16 37.58 -20.21 -43.67
N ARG A 17 36.62 -19.57 -44.29
CA ARG A 17 35.82 -18.53 -43.65
C ARG A 17 34.97 -19.19 -42.59
N ARG A 18 35.49 -19.23 -41.34
CA ARG A 18 34.66 -19.50 -40.14
C ARG A 18 33.70 -18.33 -39.98
N ARG A 19 32.45 -18.54 -40.36
CA ARG A 19 31.33 -17.68 -39.96
C ARG A 19 31.15 -17.85 -38.47
N GLN A 20 31.69 -16.92 -37.67
CA GLN A 20 31.32 -16.74 -36.27
C GLN A 20 29.96 -16.08 -36.27
N LEU A 21 28.92 -16.88 -36.00
CA LEU A 21 27.60 -16.41 -35.62
C LEU A 21 27.70 -15.85 -34.18
N LEU A 22 27.89 -14.53 -34.05
CA LEU A 22 27.72 -13.83 -32.81
C LEU A 22 26.21 -13.77 -32.54
N LEU A 23 25.72 -14.66 -31.66
CA LEU A 23 24.42 -14.54 -31.03
C LEU A 23 24.48 -13.36 -30.05
N ALA A 24 24.09 -12.18 -30.52
CA ALA A 24 23.82 -11.04 -29.65
C ALA A 24 22.55 -11.35 -28.86
N LEU A 25 22.70 -11.82 -27.61
CA LEU A 25 21.61 -11.83 -26.64
C LEU A 25 21.29 -10.35 -26.32
N ALA A 26 20.25 -9.83 -26.94
CA ALA A 26 19.66 -8.58 -26.58
C ALA A 26 19.01 -8.76 -25.17
N ALA A 27 19.72 -8.39 -24.12
CA ALA A 27 19.16 -8.22 -22.78
C ALA A 27 18.21 -7.02 -22.83
N TRP A 28 16.92 -7.27 -23.03
CA TRP A 28 15.90 -6.25 -22.82
C TRP A 28 15.84 -5.94 -21.33
N PRO A 29 16.09 -4.69 -20.93
CA PRO A 29 15.84 -4.31 -19.52
C PRO A 29 14.33 -4.44 -19.31
N LEU A 30 13.94 -5.34 -18.40
CA LEU A 30 12.61 -5.33 -17.81
C LEU A 30 12.49 -4.02 -17.04
N ALA A 31 11.96 -2.99 -17.71
CA ALA A 31 11.54 -1.78 -17.03
C ALA A 31 10.39 -2.17 -16.09
N VAL A 32 10.71 -2.36 -14.83
CA VAL A 32 9.70 -2.41 -13.76
C VAL A 32 9.06 -1.03 -13.78
N ALA A 33 7.89 -0.93 -14.41
CA ALA A 33 7.08 0.25 -14.36
C ALA A 33 6.67 0.45 -12.89
N ALA A 34 7.33 1.38 -12.19
CA ALA A 34 6.89 1.83 -10.89
C ALA A 34 5.49 2.42 -11.10
N SER A 35 4.48 1.84 -10.44
CA SER A 35 3.14 2.43 -10.44
C SER A 35 3.26 3.87 -9.95
N PRO A 36 2.63 4.85 -10.63
CA PRO A 36 2.66 6.22 -10.17
C PRO A 36 2.14 6.30 -8.74
N ALA A 37 2.80 7.09 -7.89
CA ALA A 37 2.32 7.38 -6.55
C ALA A 37 0.94 8.06 -6.67
N GLU A 38 -0.04 7.53 -5.94
CA GLU A 38 -1.37 8.13 -5.91
C GLU A 38 -1.41 9.30 -4.93
N ASP A 39 -2.23 10.32 -5.23
CA ASP A 39 -2.47 11.41 -4.28
C ASP A 39 -3.11 10.85 -3.00
N PRO A 40 -2.38 10.86 -1.88
CA PRO A 40 -2.88 10.30 -0.63
C PRO A 40 -4.02 11.12 -0.02
N THR A 41 -4.29 12.30 -0.55
CA THR A 41 -5.35 13.19 -0.04
C THR A 41 -6.62 13.12 -0.87
N GLY A 42 -6.53 12.59 -2.11
CA GLY A 42 -7.66 12.58 -3.05
C GLY A 42 -8.15 13.99 -3.44
N GLY A 43 -7.29 15.01 -3.39
CA GLY A 43 -7.64 16.40 -3.67
C GLY A 43 -8.48 17.08 -2.58
N LEU A 44 -8.63 16.47 -1.41
CA LEU A 44 -9.41 17.00 -0.29
C LEU A 44 -8.57 17.99 0.53
N ARG A 45 -9.25 18.94 1.22
CA ARG A 45 -8.56 19.87 2.12
C ARG A 45 -8.20 19.19 3.45
N ARG A 46 -7.06 19.57 4.03
CA ARG A 46 -6.67 19.11 5.36
C ARG A 46 -7.59 19.72 6.42
N TRP A 47 -8.13 18.86 7.30
CA TRP A 47 -8.97 19.24 8.43
C TRP A 47 -8.20 19.35 9.73
N GLY A 48 -7.50 18.31 10.13
CA GLY A 48 -6.76 18.30 11.35
C GLY A 48 -5.78 17.16 11.46
N SER A 49 -4.98 17.17 12.53
CA SER A 49 -4.06 16.08 12.84
C SER A 49 -3.86 15.98 14.35
N GLY A 50 -3.51 14.77 14.79
CA GLY A 50 -3.22 14.49 16.18
C GLY A 50 -2.46 13.19 16.35
N GLU A 51 -2.05 12.90 17.58
CA GLU A 51 -1.29 11.73 17.95
C GLU A 51 -2.20 10.70 18.64
N PHE A 52 -1.97 9.42 18.35
CA PHE A 52 -2.52 8.33 19.13
C PHE A 52 -1.44 7.72 20.01
N ARG A 53 -1.70 7.75 21.32
CA ARG A 53 -0.81 7.16 22.33
C ARG A 53 -1.52 6.02 23.06
N ARG A 54 -0.78 4.96 23.35
CA ARG A 54 -1.25 3.84 24.16
C ARG A 54 -0.21 3.48 25.21
N PHE A 55 -0.60 3.44 26.47
CA PHE A 55 0.32 3.19 27.59
C PHE A 55 1.53 4.15 27.59
N GLY A 56 1.32 5.44 27.25
CA GLY A 56 2.37 6.45 27.13
C GLY A 56 3.19 6.42 25.83
N PHE A 57 3.08 5.38 25.03
CA PHE A 57 3.81 5.25 23.79
C PHE A 57 3.07 5.87 22.61
N LEU A 58 3.76 6.66 21.82
CA LEU A 58 3.26 7.14 20.55
C LEU A 58 3.19 5.97 19.55
N ILE A 59 2.00 5.68 19.04
CA ILE A 59 1.73 4.59 18.13
C ILE A 59 1.72 5.10 16.69
N TYR A 60 0.96 6.17 16.43
CA TYR A 60 0.89 6.84 15.13
C TYR A 60 0.47 8.30 15.26
N GLU A 61 0.77 9.08 14.25
CA GLU A 61 0.16 10.37 13.97
C GLU A 61 -0.95 10.17 12.94
N ALA A 62 -2.11 10.77 13.18
CA ALA A 62 -3.22 10.74 12.24
C ALA A 62 -3.44 12.12 11.63
N THR A 63 -3.79 12.16 10.35
CA THR A 63 -4.20 13.39 9.64
C THR A 63 -5.45 13.10 8.84
N LEU A 64 -6.43 14.01 8.95
CA LEU A 64 -7.70 13.95 8.24
C LEU A 64 -7.74 14.97 7.11
N TRP A 65 -8.17 14.53 5.94
CA TRP A 65 -8.59 15.36 4.82
C TRP A 65 -10.05 15.05 4.51
N ALA A 66 -10.84 16.07 4.23
CA ALA A 66 -12.27 15.90 3.93
C ALA A 66 -12.78 17.04 3.05
N GLY A 67 -14.01 16.89 2.55
CA GLY A 67 -14.77 17.94 1.87
C GLY A 67 -15.32 18.95 2.87
N GLU A 68 -16.56 19.36 2.68
CA GLU A 68 -17.24 20.34 3.55
C GLU A 68 -17.60 19.77 4.93
N ASP A 69 -17.95 18.49 5.00
CA ASP A 69 -18.28 17.78 6.23
C ASP A 69 -17.24 16.69 6.51
N PRO A 70 -16.43 16.84 7.59
CA PRO A 70 -15.39 15.86 7.92
C PRO A 70 -15.92 14.52 8.45
N LEU A 71 -17.22 14.40 8.66
CA LEU A 71 -17.87 13.17 9.13
C LEU A 71 -18.51 12.36 8.00
N ARG A 72 -18.48 12.89 6.76
CA ARG A 72 -19.10 12.28 5.59
C ARG A 72 -18.10 12.04 4.47
N PRO A 73 -18.27 10.97 3.68
CA PRO A 73 -17.47 10.77 2.48
C PRO A 73 -17.74 11.86 1.43
N PRO A 74 -16.74 12.24 0.62
CA PRO A 74 -15.41 11.65 0.60
C PRO A 74 -14.50 12.24 1.69
N LEU A 75 -13.69 11.38 2.33
CA LEU A 75 -12.61 11.79 3.21
C LEU A 75 -11.44 10.82 3.11
N ALA A 76 -10.26 11.29 3.54
CA ALA A 76 -9.04 10.49 3.64
C ALA A 76 -8.45 10.62 5.05
N LEU A 77 -8.06 9.50 5.64
CA LEU A 77 -7.39 9.44 6.93
C LEU A 77 -6.05 8.74 6.76
N LYS A 78 -4.95 9.47 7.02
CA LYS A 78 -3.59 8.95 6.99
C LYS A 78 -3.12 8.65 8.40
N LEU A 79 -2.60 7.46 8.62
CA LEU A 79 -1.92 7.05 9.83
C LEU A 79 -0.43 6.88 9.52
N THR A 80 0.43 7.73 10.10
CA THR A 80 1.89 7.59 10.01
C THR A 80 2.38 6.90 11.27
N TYR A 81 2.81 5.66 11.13
CA TYR A 81 3.20 4.82 12.25
C TYR A 81 4.54 5.25 12.86
N LYS A 82 4.63 5.20 14.18
CA LYS A 82 5.84 5.51 14.95
C LYS A 82 6.43 4.26 15.60
N ARG A 83 5.90 3.08 15.26
CA ARG A 83 6.32 1.77 15.75
C ARG A 83 6.14 0.71 14.68
N ASN A 84 6.88 -0.39 14.84
CA ASN A 84 6.68 -1.58 14.03
C ASN A 84 5.46 -2.32 14.57
N LEU A 85 4.50 -2.63 13.67
CA LEU A 85 3.28 -3.37 13.99
C LEU A 85 3.02 -4.39 12.90
N ALA A 86 2.57 -5.58 13.31
CA ALA A 86 2.07 -6.57 12.36
C ALA A 86 0.73 -6.11 11.75
N GLY A 87 0.53 -6.32 10.46
CA GLY A 87 -0.74 -6.01 9.79
C GLY A 87 -1.93 -6.71 10.41
N ALA A 88 -1.75 -7.96 10.84
CA ALA A 88 -2.77 -8.70 11.58
C ALA A 88 -3.16 -8.01 12.88
N ALA A 89 -2.20 -7.45 13.63
CA ALA A 89 -2.48 -6.73 14.87
C ALA A 89 -3.24 -5.40 14.61
N ILE A 90 -2.98 -4.75 13.47
CA ILE A 90 -3.75 -3.56 13.05
C ILE A 90 -5.20 -3.96 12.75
N ALA A 91 -5.42 -5.07 12.04
CA ALA A 91 -6.74 -5.60 11.74
C ALA A 91 -7.51 -5.97 13.03
N GLU A 92 -6.87 -6.68 13.95
CA GLU A 92 -7.46 -7.06 15.24
C GLU A 92 -7.85 -5.84 16.08
N ALA A 93 -6.98 -4.83 16.16
CA ALA A 93 -7.28 -3.58 16.86
C ALA A 93 -8.47 -2.87 16.23
N SER A 94 -8.56 -2.83 14.91
CA SER A 94 -9.69 -2.23 14.18
C SER A 94 -11.00 -2.97 14.48
N VAL A 95 -11.00 -4.30 14.42
CA VAL A 95 -12.18 -5.12 14.78
C VAL A 95 -12.63 -4.86 16.22
N LYS A 96 -11.68 -4.77 17.16
CA LYS A 96 -11.98 -4.49 18.54
C LYS A 96 -12.66 -3.13 18.73
N GLU A 97 -12.15 -2.09 18.07
CA GLU A 97 -12.75 -0.74 18.15
C GLU A 97 -14.14 -0.69 17.51
N ILE A 98 -14.34 -1.34 16.35
CA ILE A 98 -15.67 -1.42 15.71
C ILE A 98 -16.66 -2.17 16.62
N ARG A 99 -16.22 -3.25 17.29
CA ARG A 99 -17.03 -3.99 18.27
C ARG A 99 -17.42 -3.09 19.45
N ASN A 100 -16.47 -2.34 20.01
CA ASN A 100 -16.72 -1.43 21.12
C ASN A 100 -17.77 -0.36 20.77
N LEU A 101 -17.80 0.06 19.52
CA LEU A 101 -18.80 1.00 18.99
C LEU A 101 -20.16 0.35 18.73
N GLY A 102 -20.26 -0.97 18.72
CA GLY A 102 -21.50 -1.70 18.47
C GLY A 102 -22.01 -1.55 17.02
N LEU A 103 -21.10 -1.44 16.03
CA LEU A 103 -21.45 -1.10 14.67
C LEU A 103 -21.62 -2.33 13.75
N ALA A 104 -21.36 -3.54 14.23
CA ALA A 104 -21.54 -4.78 13.48
C ALA A 104 -21.67 -5.97 14.45
N ASP A 105 -22.31 -7.04 13.97
CA ASP A 105 -22.38 -8.33 14.65
C ASP A 105 -21.06 -9.11 14.55
N ASP A 106 -20.92 -10.19 15.33
CA ASP A 106 -19.70 -10.98 15.39
C ASP A 106 -19.35 -11.67 14.06
N ALA A 107 -20.34 -12.09 13.27
CA ALA A 107 -20.11 -12.72 11.97
C ALA A 107 -19.54 -11.71 10.97
N THR A 108 -20.09 -10.50 10.95
CA THR A 108 -19.60 -9.39 10.12
C THR A 108 -18.21 -8.93 10.57
N LEU A 109 -17.97 -8.79 11.87
CA LEU A 109 -16.67 -8.44 12.45
C LEU A 109 -15.59 -9.44 12.07
N LYS A 110 -15.89 -10.74 12.13
CA LYS A 110 -14.98 -11.80 11.69
C LYS A 110 -14.61 -11.65 10.21
N ARG A 111 -15.61 -11.51 9.34
CA ARG A 111 -15.39 -11.32 7.90
C ARG A 111 -14.54 -10.09 7.60
N TRP A 112 -14.86 -8.94 8.20
CA TRP A 112 -14.08 -7.71 8.03
C TRP A 112 -12.65 -7.85 8.57
N GLY A 113 -12.48 -8.51 9.71
CA GLY A 113 -11.16 -8.81 10.27
C GLY A 113 -10.30 -9.63 9.33
N GLU A 114 -10.87 -10.69 8.71
CA GLU A 114 -10.16 -11.51 7.73
C GLU A 114 -9.81 -10.72 6.46
N GLN A 115 -10.69 -9.82 6.00
CA GLN A 115 -10.41 -8.95 4.86
C GLN A 115 -9.28 -7.97 5.16
N MET A 116 -9.32 -7.29 6.32
CA MET A 116 -8.27 -6.37 6.76
C MET A 116 -6.94 -7.08 6.97
N ALA A 117 -6.93 -8.28 7.57
CA ALA A 117 -5.70 -9.06 7.80
C ALA A 117 -5.02 -9.50 6.50
N ARG A 118 -5.79 -9.73 5.43
CA ARG A 118 -5.23 -10.01 4.09
C ARG A 118 -4.73 -8.74 3.39
N LEU A 119 -5.29 -7.59 3.74
CA LEU A 119 -5.03 -6.33 3.05
C LEU A 119 -3.89 -5.54 3.69
N PHE A 120 -3.83 -5.47 5.03
CA PHE A 120 -2.87 -4.63 5.73
C PHE A 120 -1.51 -5.30 5.87
N PRO A 121 -0.43 -4.66 5.39
CA PRO A 121 0.92 -5.16 5.56
C PRO A 121 1.43 -4.89 6.97
N ASP A 122 2.52 -5.56 7.33
CA ASP A 122 3.34 -5.15 8.44
C ASP A 122 3.90 -3.74 8.18
N VAL A 123 3.85 -2.90 9.20
CA VAL A 123 4.35 -1.52 9.11
C VAL A 123 5.56 -1.31 10.01
N ARG A 124 6.42 -0.39 9.62
CA ARG A 124 7.58 0.06 10.37
C ARG A 124 7.42 1.52 10.80
N ASN A 125 8.27 1.96 11.71
CA ASN A 125 8.34 3.39 12.03
C ASN A 125 8.60 4.23 10.77
N GLY A 126 7.74 5.21 10.54
CA GLY A 126 7.76 6.08 9.36
C GLY A 126 6.81 5.65 8.24
N ASP A 127 6.35 4.40 8.21
CA ASP A 127 5.39 3.94 7.23
C ASP A 127 4.01 4.58 7.43
N ALA A 128 3.26 4.71 6.34
CA ALA A 128 1.92 5.28 6.37
C ALA A 128 0.90 4.38 5.68
N ILE A 129 -0.27 4.25 6.30
CA ILE A 129 -1.48 3.74 5.66
C ILE A 129 -2.47 4.90 5.52
N VAL A 130 -3.02 5.07 4.32
CA VAL A 130 -4.10 6.01 4.04
C VAL A 130 -5.36 5.22 3.72
N GLY A 131 -6.43 5.50 4.43
CA GLY A 131 -7.77 5.02 4.10
C GLY A 131 -8.56 6.14 3.42
N HIS A 132 -9.13 5.87 2.25
CA HIS A 132 -10.10 6.72 1.58
C HIS A 132 -11.50 6.20 1.84
N TYR A 133 -12.32 6.98 2.50
CA TYR A 133 -13.75 6.70 2.68
C TYR A 133 -14.51 7.21 1.45
N GLN A 134 -15.14 6.31 0.76
CA GLN A 134 -16.00 6.56 -0.39
C GLN A 134 -17.42 6.04 -0.12
N PRO A 135 -18.45 6.55 -0.81
CA PRO A 135 -19.83 6.11 -0.55
C PRO A 135 -20.05 4.60 -0.63
N GLY A 136 -19.31 3.90 -1.50
CA GLY A 136 -19.43 2.44 -1.73
C GLY A 136 -18.51 1.58 -0.86
N GLY A 137 -17.53 2.16 -0.14
CA GLY A 137 -16.55 1.37 0.58
C GLY A 137 -15.32 2.15 1.04
N ALA A 138 -14.25 1.43 1.32
CA ALA A 138 -12.96 2.00 1.71
C ALA A 138 -11.84 1.47 0.81
N ARG A 139 -10.98 2.39 0.36
CA ARG A 139 -9.78 2.09 -0.42
C ARG A 139 -8.55 2.42 0.42
N PHE A 140 -7.49 1.61 0.31
CA PHE A 140 -6.31 1.74 1.15
C PHE A 140 -5.04 1.85 0.33
N LEU A 141 -4.15 2.76 0.76
CA LEU A 141 -2.80 2.91 0.24
C LEU A 141 -1.78 2.65 1.35
N TYR A 142 -0.62 2.14 0.99
CA TYR A 142 0.56 1.98 1.85
C TYR A 142 1.74 2.69 1.20
N ASN A 143 2.29 3.71 1.88
CA ASN A 143 3.36 4.54 1.35
C ASN A 143 3.06 5.01 -0.08
N ASP A 144 1.84 5.57 -0.27
CA ASP A 144 1.31 6.13 -1.51
C ASP A 144 1.14 5.11 -2.66
N ARG A 145 1.14 3.81 -2.35
CA ARG A 145 0.85 2.73 -3.30
C ARG A 145 -0.44 2.02 -2.94
N LEU A 146 -1.27 1.74 -3.93
CA LEU A 146 -2.53 1.02 -3.71
C LEU A 146 -2.29 -0.35 -3.08
N LEU A 147 -2.98 -0.61 -1.96
CA LEU A 147 -3.10 -1.94 -1.34
C LEU A 147 -4.31 -2.69 -1.91
N GLY A 148 -5.46 -2.01 -2.01
CA GLY A 148 -6.73 -2.57 -2.42
C GLY A 148 -7.90 -1.85 -1.77
N SER A 149 -9.10 -2.46 -1.86
CA SER A 149 -10.34 -1.92 -1.31
C SER A 149 -11.15 -2.97 -0.57
N ILE A 150 -12.08 -2.50 0.27
CA ILE A 150 -13.18 -3.27 0.81
C ILE A 150 -14.45 -2.54 0.38
N ASP A 151 -15.11 -3.07 -0.65
CA ASP A 151 -16.21 -2.42 -1.35
C ASP A 151 -17.53 -2.73 -0.65
N GLU A 152 -17.67 -2.27 0.58
CA GLU A 152 -18.84 -2.40 1.44
C GLU A 152 -19.04 -1.09 2.21
N ALA A 153 -20.12 -0.37 1.94
CA ALA A 153 -20.42 0.92 2.57
C ALA A 153 -20.57 0.81 4.10
N ALA A 154 -21.09 -0.31 4.60
CA ALA A 154 -21.20 -0.57 6.03
C ALA A 154 -19.83 -0.73 6.69
N PHE A 155 -18.90 -1.43 6.02
CA PHE A 155 -17.51 -1.52 6.46
C PHE A 155 -16.86 -0.14 6.56
N ALA A 156 -16.93 0.64 5.48
CA ALA A 156 -16.29 1.96 5.45
C ALA A 156 -16.82 2.86 6.58
N ARG A 157 -18.13 2.92 6.78
CA ARG A 157 -18.74 3.66 7.88
C ARG A 157 -18.22 3.21 9.24
N ALA A 158 -18.17 1.90 9.49
CA ALA A 158 -17.73 1.35 10.75
C ALA A 158 -16.21 1.56 10.98
N PHE A 159 -15.40 1.40 9.94
CA PHE A 159 -13.95 1.57 10.00
C PHE A 159 -13.56 3.02 10.32
N PHE A 160 -14.11 4.01 9.63
CA PHE A 160 -13.79 5.41 9.90
C PHE A 160 -14.41 5.92 11.20
N ALA A 161 -15.47 5.30 11.69
CA ALA A 161 -16.05 5.58 13.00
C ALA A 161 -15.05 5.32 14.16
N ILE A 162 -14.06 4.45 13.98
CA ILE A 162 -12.98 4.21 14.96
C ILE A 162 -12.38 5.54 15.45
N TRP A 163 -12.21 6.51 14.55
CA TRP A 163 -11.63 7.83 14.86
C TRP A 163 -12.65 8.95 14.93
N LEU A 164 -13.79 8.84 14.24
CA LEU A 164 -14.71 9.94 13.99
C LEU A 164 -16.02 9.87 14.79
N ASP A 165 -16.41 8.69 15.28
CA ASP A 165 -17.60 8.56 16.15
C ASP A 165 -17.37 9.29 17.48
N ALA A 166 -18.43 9.90 18.02
CA ALA A 166 -18.37 10.58 19.31
C ALA A 166 -18.01 9.63 20.48
N ARG A 167 -18.26 8.33 20.33
CA ARG A 167 -17.99 7.27 21.31
C ARG A 167 -16.63 6.60 21.11
N THR A 168 -15.76 7.15 20.23
CA THR A 168 -14.41 6.59 20.02
C THR A 168 -13.64 6.45 21.32
N SER A 169 -12.79 5.43 21.40
CA SER A 169 -11.86 5.25 22.53
C SER A 169 -10.72 6.29 22.58
N ALA A 170 -10.62 7.16 21.54
CA ALA A 170 -9.59 8.20 21.42
C ALA A 170 -10.21 9.61 21.23
N PRO A 171 -10.97 10.14 22.23
CA PRO A 171 -11.70 11.39 22.07
C PRO A 171 -10.79 12.60 21.83
N GLU A 172 -9.59 12.62 22.40
CA GLU A 172 -8.61 13.71 22.20
C GLU A 172 -8.10 13.72 20.76
N LEU A 173 -7.80 12.55 20.19
CA LEU A 173 -7.42 12.43 18.79
C LEU A 173 -8.58 12.87 17.87
N ARG A 174 -9.80 12.42 18.14
CA ARG A 174 -10.98 12.87 17.41
C ARG A 174 -11.11 14.39 17.42
N ALA A 175 -10.99 15.01 18.59
CA ALA A 175 -11.06 16.47 18.72
C ALA A 175 -9.97 17.17 17.88
N ALA A 176 -8.74 16.62 17.85
CA ALA A 176 -7.63 17.15 17.06
C ALA A 176 -7.88 17.00 15.55
N LEU A 177 -8.45 15.88 15.11
CA LEU A 177 -8.79 15.64 13.70
C LEU A 177 -9.89 16.57 13.19
N LEU A 178 -10.86 16.93 14.04
CA LEU A 178 -12.03 17.72 13.70
C LEU A 178 -11.88 19.23 13.95
N LYS A 179 -10.69 19.70 14.34
CA LYS A 179 -10.47 21.13 14.67
C LYS A 179 -10.80 22.10 13.53
N GLY A 180 -11.00 21.60 12.32
CA GLY A 180 -11.23 22.41 11.14
C GLY A 180 -9.92 23.02 10.63
N GLY A 181 -9.65 22.92 9.33
CA GLY A 181 -8.50 23.58 8.74
C GLY A 181 -8.59 25.08 8.92
N GLY A 182 -7.98 25.57 9.98
CA GLY A 182 -7.61 26.99 10.11
C GLY A 182 -6.35 27.20 9.26
N GLY A 183 -6.47 27.90 8.19
CA GLY A 183 -5.38 28.28 7.31
C GLY A 183 -5.93 28.74 5.99
#